data_ac27679b0c61f8f51916fa40081287fe
#
_entry.id   ac27679b0c61f8f51916fa40081287fe
#
_cell.length_a   1.000
_cell.length_b   1.000
_cell.length_c   1.000
_cell.angle_alpha   90.00
_cell.angle_beta   90.00
_cell.angle_gamma   90.00
#
_symmetry.space_group_name_H-M   'P 1'
#
loop_
_entity.id
_entity.type
_entity.pdbx_description
1 polymer ?
#
loop_
_entity_poly.entity_id
_entity_poly.type
_entity_poly.pdbx_seq_one_letter_code
_entity_poly.pdbx_strand_id
1 'polypeptide(L)'
;MEQLTHRGLAKLAQKYSGIFHLRMGYLHMVAISNPEMARQVLQVQDNIFSNRPATIAISYLTYNRADMAFAHYGPFWRQMRKLCVMKLFSRKRAESWESVRDEVEKLVRAVSANTGKAVNVGELIFNLTKNITYRAAFGSSSQEGQDEFIKILQEFSKLFGAFNIADCIPWLGWVDPQGLNSRLEKARHALDKFIDTIIDDHIQKRKTKVNGGAVKKLK
;
A
#
# COMPACT_ATOMS: atom_id res chain seq x y z
N MET A 1 3.07 -25.45 4.95
CA MET A 1 3.21 -24.15 5.65
C MET A 1 1.84 -23.80 6.23
N GLU A 2 1.78 -23.31 7.46
CA GLU A 2 0.50 -22.83 8.02
C GLU A 2 -0.02 -21.67 7.16
N GLN A 3 -1.35 -21.57 7.01
CA GLN A 3 -2.00 -20.49 6.26
C GLN A 3 -1.57 -19.08 6.74
N LEU A 4 -1.17 -18.97 8.02
CA LEU A 4 -0.68 -17.74 8.62
C LEU A 4 0.83 -17.81 8.82
N THR A 5 1.60 -17.28 7.90
CA THR A 5 3.07 -17.30 7.87
C THR A 5 3.70 -16.85 9.19
N HIS A 6 3.16 -15.79 9.82
CA HIS A 6 3.69 -15.28 11.09
C HIS A 6 3.58 -16.29 12.24
N ARG A 7 2.52 -17.11 12.28
CA ARG A 7 2.36 -18.17 13.29
C ARG A 7 3.34 -19.31 13.05
N GLY A 8 3.57 -19.67 11.78
CA GLY A 8 4.59 -20.66 11.42
C GLY A 8 5.99 -20.21 11.83
N LEU A 9 6.33 -18.94 11.55
CA LEU A 9 7.61 -18.36 11.98
C LEU A 9 7.74 -18.29 13.50
N ALA A 10 6.66 -17.97 14.23
CA ALA A 10 6.68 -17.98 15.69
C ALA A 10 6.95 -19.37 16.29
N LYS A 11 6.38 -20.43 15.72
CA LYS A 11 6.68 -21.82 16.14
C LYS A 11 8.14 -22.19 15.87
N LEU A 12 8.68 -21.76 14.73
CA LEU A 12 10.10 -21.96 14.42
C LEU A 12 11.01 -21.19 15.39
N ALA A 13 10.62 -19.97 15.77
CA ALA A 13 11.35 -19.17 16.75
C ALA A 13 11.39 -19.83 18.13
N GLN A 14 10.34 -20.51 18.55
CA GLN A 14 10.33 -21.32 19.79
C GLN A 14 11.32 -22.47 19.72
N LYS A 15 11.52 -23.07 18.54
CA LYS A 15 12.42 -24.20 18.34
C LYS A 15 13.88 -23.79 18.13
N TYR A 16 14.13 -22.71 17.39
CA TYR A 16 15.48 -22.33 16.91
C TYR A 16 16.04 -21.05 17.54
N SER A 17 15.36 -20.47 18.51
CA SER A 17 15.64 -19.20 19.16
C SER A 17 15.11 -17.96 18.44
N GLY A 18 15.32 -16.77 19.03
CA GLY A 18 14.78 -15.50 18.56
C GLY A 18 15.37 -14.96 17.25
N ILE A 19 16.40 -15.58 16.72
CA ILE A 19 16.99 -15.30 15.39
C ILE A 19 17.37 -16.61 14.73
N PHE A 20 16.92 -16.84 13.49
CA PHE A 20 17.25 -18.04 12.75
C PHE A 20 17.22 -17.78 11.23
N HIS A 21 18.00 -18.58 10.53
CA HIS A 21 18.12 -18.55 9.08
C HIS A 21 17.18 -19.58 8.44
N LEU A 22 16.48 -19.14 7.39
CA LEU A 22 15.65 -19.98 6.54
C LEU A 22 16.20 -19.92 5.11
N ARG A 23 16.24 -21.07 4.46
CA ARG A 23 16.54 -21.17 3.04
C ARG A 23 15.35 -21.78 2.30
N MET A 24 14.82 -21.04 1.33
CA MET A 24 13.76 -21.49 0.44
C MET A 24 14.27 -21.44 -1.00
N GLY A 25 14.73 -22.58 -1.50
CA GLY A 25 15.42 -22.63 -2.80
C GLY A 25 16.70 -21.76 -2.78
N TYR A 26 16.73 -20.75 -3.62
CA TYR A 26 17.83 -19.76 -3.69
C TYR A 26 17.62 -18.55 -2.75
N LEU A 27 16.43 -18.41 -2.18
CA LEU A 27 16.14 -17.30 -1.28
C LEU A 27 16.64 -17.59 0.12
N HIS A 28 17.49 -16.72 0.63
CA HIS A 28 17.98 -16.72 2.01
C HIS A 28 17.22 -15.67 2.81
N MET A 29 16.63 -16.08 3.92
CA MET A 29 15.91 -15.21 4.84
C MET A 29 16.42 -15.39 6.26
N VAL A 30 16.45 -14.30 7.01
CA VAL A 30 16.69 -14.33 8.45
C VAL A 30 15.40 -13.87 9.15
N ALA A 31 14.85 -14.73 9.98
CA ALA A 31 13.70 -14.40 10.81
C ALA A 31 14.17 -13.92 12.18
N ILE A 32 13.62 -12.79 12.63
CA ILE A 32 13.91 -12.20 13.93
C ILE A 32 12.62 -12.14 14.72
N SER A 33 12.61 -12.79 15.89
CA SER A 33 11.47 -12.85 16.80
C SER A 33 11.82 -12.30 18.20
N ASN A 34 12.98 -11.69 18.35
CA ASN A 34 13.45 -11.09 19.60
C ASN A 34 13.37 -9.55 19.47
N PRO A 35 12.71 -8.84 20.42
CA PRO A 35 12.57 -7.39 20.37
C PRO A 35 13.89 -6.62 20.34
N GLU A 36 14.89 -7.07 21.08
CA GLU A 36 16.21 -6.42 21.13
C GLU A 36 16.92 -6.52 19.77
N MET A 37 16.89 -7.69 19.14
CA MET A 37 17.46 -7.88 17.80
C MET A 37 16.67 -7.12 16.74
N ALA A 38 15.34 -7.05 16.86
CA ALA A 38 14.51 -6.24 15.99
C ALA A 38 14.88 -4.75 16.10
N ARG A 39 15.13 -4.25 17.31
CA ARG A 39 15.62 -2.89 17.55
C ARG A 39 16.98 -2.64 16.91
N GLN A 40 17.92 -3.60 17.03
CA GLN A 40 19.23 -3.48 16.39
C GLN A 40 19.11 -3.34 14.87
N VAL A 41 18.26 -4.14 14.23
CA VAL A 41 18.09 -4.15 12.77
C VAL A 41 17.28 -2.94 12.28
N LEU A 42 16.16 -2.61 12.95
CA LEU A 42 15.19 -1.64 12.42
C LEU A 42 15.45 -0.20 12.89
N GLN A 43 16.26 0.00 13.93
CA GLN A 43 16.52 1.31 14.52
C GLN A 43 18.00 1.67 14.56
N VAL A 44 18.85 0.79 15.10
CA VAL A 44 20.27 1.12 15.29
C VAL A 44 21.06 1.03 13.98
N GLN A 45 20.77 0.02 13.17
CA GLN A 45 21.46 -0.26 11.90
C GLN A 45 20.50 -0.16 10.70
N ASP A 46 19.49 0.73 10.79
CA ASP A 46 18.46 0.89 9.76
C ASP A 46 19.03 1.25 8.39
N ASN A 47 20.10 2.02 8.35
CA ASN A 47 20.80 2.39 7.12
C ASN A 47 21.37 1.18 6.34
N ILE A 48 21.72 0.10 7.03
CA ILE A 48 22.20 -1.15 6.42
C ILE A 48 21.02 -2.03 5.98
N PHE A 49 19.97 -2.11 6.82
CA PHE A 49 18.84 -3.02 6.63
C PHE A 49 17.57 -2.37 6.07
N SER A 50 17.61 -1.10 5.69
CA SER A 50 16.43 -0.35 5.21
C SER A 50 15.92 -0.78 3.85
N ASN A 51 16.72 -1.47 3.04
CA ASN A 51 16.32 -1.89 1.71
C ASN A 51 15.24 -2.98 1.75
N ARG A 52 14.29 -2.89 0.82
CA ARG A 52 13.23 -3.88 0.66
C ARG A 52 13.62 -4.94 -0.37
N PRO A 53 13.14 -6.18 -0.23
CA PRO A 53 13.39 -7.21 -1.24
C PRO A 53 12.76 -6.82 -2.58
N ALA A 54 13.38 -7.27 -3.67
CA ALA A 54 12.88 -7.10 -5.03
C ALA A 54 12.20 -8.39 -5.49
N THR A 55 11.02 -8.70 -4.95
CA THR A 55 10.22 -9.80 -5.48
C THR A 55 9.70 -9.44 -6.86
N ILE A 56 9.34 -10.45 -7.65
CA ILE A 56 8.75 -10.26 -8.98
C ILE A 56 7.52 -9.36 -8.88
N ALA A 57 6.63 -9.63 -7.92
CA ALA A 57 5.43 -8.84 -7.70
C ALA A 57 5.75 -7.37 -7.37
N ILE A 58 6.67 -7.12 -6.44
CA ILE A 58 7.09 -5.77 -6.07
C ILE A 58 7.68 -5.05 -7.29
N SER A 59 8.63 -5.66 -7.97
CA SER A 59 9.29 -5.04 -9.13
C SER A 59 8.30 -4.70 -10.24
N TYR A 60 7.37 -5.60 -10.51
CA TYR A 60 6.39 -5.40 -11.58
C TYR A 60 5.34 -4.36 -11.23
N LEU A 61 4.69 -4.46 -10.07
CA LEU A 61 3.59 -3.59 -9.68
C LEU A 61 4.04 -2.16 -9.33
N THR A 62 5.30 -1.95 -8.98
CA THR A 62 5.84 -0.65 -8.56
C THR A 62 6.80 -0.02 -9.56
N TYR A 63 6.71 -0.39 -10.83
CA TYR A 63 7.58 0.14 -11.89
C TYR A 63 9.06 0.04 -11.52
N ASN A 64 9.49 -1.17 -11.18
CA ASN A 64 10.84 -1.45 -10.72
C ASN A 64 11.21 -0.68 -9.44
N ARG A 65 10.28 -0.64 -8.48
CA ARG A 65 10.44 0.03 -7.18
C ARG A 65 10.57 1.56 -7.29
N ALA A 66 9.88 2.17 -8.24
CA ALA A 66 9.82 3.61 -8.40
C ALA A 66 8.79 4.27 -7.46
N ASP A 67 8.77 3.87 -6.19
CA ASP A 67 7.84 4.34 -5.18
C ASP A 67 8.53 4.55 -3.82
N MET A 68 7.84 5.13 -2.84
CA MET A 68 8.40 5.42 -1.52
C MET A 68 8.51 4.17 -0.62
N ALA A 69 7.70 3.13 -0.86
CA ALA A 69 7.65 1.96 0.01
C ALA A 69 8.76 0.94 -0.29
N PHE A 70 9.10 0.77 -1.58
CA PHE A 70 10.02 -0.28 -2.05
C PHE A 70 11.29 0.25 -2.72
N ALA A 71 11.40 1.54 -2.98
CA ALA A 71 12.62 2.13 -3.53
C ALA A 71 13.83 1.84 -2.62
N HIS A 72 14.99 1.65 -3.23
CA HIS A 72 16.23 1.55 -2.48
C HIS A 72 16.51 2.83 -1.69
N TYR A 73 17.05 2.65 -0.49
CA TYR A 73 17.54 3.79 0.29
C TYR A 73 18.64 4.52 -0.47
N GLY A 74 18.36 5.76 -0.84
CA GLY A 74 19.24 6.57 -1.68
C GLY A 74 18.66 7.94 -2.01
N PRO A 75 19.28 8.69 -2.94
CA PRO A 75 18.84 10.04 -3.32
C PRO A 75 17.38 10.09 -3.78
N PHE A 76 16.96 9.15 -4.62
CA PHE A 76 15.59 9.06 -5.12
C PHE A 76 14.58 8.86 -3.97
N TRP A 77 14.83 7.88 -3.10
CA TRP A 77 13.95 7.62 -1.95
C TRP A 77 13.84 8.83 -1.03
N ARG A 78 14.98 9.49 -0.72
CA ARG A 78 14.98 10.69 0.13
C ARG A 78 14.17 11.83 -0.49
N GLN A 79 14.29 12.04 -1.80
CA GLN A 79 13.52 13.05 -2.51
C GLN A 79 12.01 12.73 -2.50
N MET A 80 11.63 11.50 -2.82
CA MET A 80 10.24 11.05 -2.79
C MET A 80 9.64 11.17 -1.38
N ARG A 81 10.37 10.71 -0.36
CA ARG A 81 9.94 10.85 1.03
C ARG A 81 9.75 12.32 1.44
N LYS A 82 10.71 13.19 1.10
CA LYS A 82 10.60 14.62 1.36
C LYS A 82 9.34 15.21 0.73
N LEU A 83 9.09 14.90 -0.54
CA LEU A 83 7.90 15.36 -1.26
C LEU A 83 6.61 14.89 -0.58
N CYS A 84 6.50 13.61 -0.28
CA CYS A 84 5.32 13.02 0.36
C CYS A 84 5.07 13.63 1.76
N VAL A 85 6.10 13.72 2.60
CA VAL A 85 5.97 14.29 3.94
C VAL A 85 5.54 15.76 3.87
N MET A 86 6.16 16.55 2.98
CA MET A 86 5.83 17.99 2.88
C MET A 86 4.45 18.25 2.28
N LYS A 87 4.03 17.44 1.31
CA LYS A 87 2.80 17.70 0.53
C LYS A 87 1.60 16.92 1.03
N LEU A 88 1.80 15.69 1.52
CA LEU A 88 0.70 14.78 1.88
C LEU A 88 0.60 14.55 3.40
N PHE A 89 1.72 14.31 4.07
CA PHE A 89 1.73 13.83 5.46
C PHE A 89 2.14 14.90 6.47
N SER A 90 2.20 16.18 6.09
CA SER A 90 2.47 17.24 7.06
C SER A 90 1.31 17.36 8.06
N ARG A 91 1.63 17.66 9.33
CA ARG A 91 0.64 17.85 10.40
C ARG A 91 -0.44 18.87 10.00
N LYS A 92 -0.04 20.00 9.43
CA LYS A 92 -0.95 21.04 8.93
C LYS A 92 -1.92 20.50 7.88
N ARG A 93 -1.45 19.60 7.01
CA ARG A 93 -2.28 18.97 5.98
C ARG A 93 -3.26 17.98 6.60
N ALA A 94 -2.80 17.13 7.52
CA ALA A 94 -3.64 16.18 8.24
C ALA A 94 -4.73 16.85 9.07
N GLU A 95 -4.41 17.95 9.75
CA GLU A 95 -5.38 18.75 10.53
C GLU A 95 -6.45 19.41 9.64
N SER A 96 -6.15 19.68 8.36
CA SER A 96 -7.09 20.23 7.38
C SER A 96 -8.01 19.21 6.73
N TRP A 97 -7.88 17.93 7.04
CA TRP A 97 -8.73 16.88 6.48
C TRP A 97 -10.08 16.80 7.18
N GLU A 98 -10.99 17.65 6.76
CA GLU A 98 -12.39 17.62 7.20
C GLU A 98 -13.02 16.22 6.97
N SER A 99 -12.60 15.56 5.89
CA SER A 99 -13.01 14.20 5.56
C SER A 99 -12.76 13.17 6.68
N VAL A 100 -11.71 13.34 7.49
CA VAL A 100 -11.40 12.42 8.61
C VAL A 100 -12.48 12.52 9.68
N ARG A 101 -12.88 13.73 10.04
CA ARG A 101 -13.92 13.97 11.06
C ARG A 101 -15.26 13.42 10.60
N ASP A 102 -15.65 13.71 9.36
CA ASP A 102 -16.90 13.23 8.79
C ASP A 102 -16.99 11.70 8.78
N GLU A 103 -15.90 11.02 8.38
CA GLU A 103 -15.91 9.56 8.34
C GLU A 103 -15.88 8.94 9.74
N VAL A 104 -15.19 9.56 10.71
CA VAL A 104 -15.25 9.12 12.11
C VAL A 104 -16.64 9.31 12.70
N GLU A 105 -17.32 10.43 12.41
CA GLU A 105 -18.69 10.64 12.85
C GLU A 105 -19.67 9.61 12.24
N LYS A 106 -19.51 9.28 10.97
CA LYS A 106 -20.31 8.22 10.33
C LYS A 106 -20.11 6.87 11.03
N LEU A 107 -18.85 6.53 11.37
CA LEU A 107 -18.55 5.33 12.12
C LEU A 107 -19.24 5.32 13.48
N VAL A 108 -19.12 6.40 14.25
CA VAL A 108 -19.75 6.51 15.58
C VAL A 108 -21.27 6.37 15.48
N ARG A 109 -21.90 7.03 14.51
CA ARG A 109 -23.35 6.89 14.23
C ARG A 109 -23.74 5.45 13.87
N ALA A 110 -22.94 4.78 13.02
CA ALA A 110 -23.19 3.38 12.66
C ALA A 110 -23.10 2.44 13.85
N VAL A 111 -22.14 2.62 14.75
CA VAL A 111 -22.02 1.84 15.99
C VAL A 111 -23.19 2.14 16.92
N SER A 112 -23.55 3.39 17.12
CA SER A 112 -24.67 3.80 17.98
C SER A 112 -26.02 3.25 17.49
N ALA A 113 -26.25 3.24 16.17
CA ALA A 113 -27.46 2.69 15.58
C ALA A 113 -27.60 1.16 15.75
N ASN A 114 -26.49 0.48 16.05
CA ASN A 114 -26.47 -0.96 16.30
C ASN A 114 -26.29 -1.31 17.79
N THR A 115 -26.63 -0.40 18.71
CA THR A 115 -26.57 -0.66 20.15
C THR A 115 -27.39 -1.91 20.51
N GLY A 116 -26.79 -2.82 21.26
CA GLY A 116 -27.38 -4.11 21.63
C GLY A 116 -27.27 -5.21 20.57
N LYS A 117 -26.64 -4.94 19.41
CA LYS A 117 -26.37 -5.94 18.35
C LYS A 117 -24.87 -6.16 18.17
N ALA A 118 -24.49 -7.35 17.75
CA ALA A 118 -23.12 -7.63 17.35
C ALA A 118 -22.76 -6.86 16.07
N VAL A 119 -21.60 -6.20 16.03
CA VAL A 119 -21.09 -5.49 14.87
C VAL A 119 -19.73 -6.05 14.45
N ASN A 120 -19.46 -6.07 13.15
CA ASN A 120 -18.15 -6.43 12.62
C ASN A 120 -17.22 -5.21 12.66
N VAL A 121 -16.46 -5.08 13.75
CA VAL A 121 -15.54 -3.97 13.96
C VAL A 121 -14.47 -3.90 12.86
N GLY A 122 -13.99 -5.06 12.38
CA GLY A 122 -12.99 -5.12 11.31
C GLY A 122 -13.48 -4.47 10.02
N GLU A 123 -14.72 -4.74 9.64
CA GLU A 123 -15.35 -4.14 8.45
C GLU A 123 -15.58 -2.63 8.61
N LEU A 124 -16.03 -2.22 9.79
CA LEU A 124 -16.26 -0.81 10.09
C LEU A 124 -14.95 0.01 10.00
N ILE A 125 -13.86 -0.49 10.59
CA ILE A 125 -12.54 0.17 10.54
C ILE A 125 -11.96 0.12 9.13
N PHE A 126 -12.14 -0.98 8.40
CA PHE A 126 -11.72 -1.08 7.01
C PHE A 126 -12.42 -0.02 6.15
N ASN A 127 -13.73 0.13 6.28
CA ASN A 127 -14.51 1.13 5.55
C ASN A 127 -14.11 2.56 5.94
N LEU A 128 -13.89 2.83 7.22
CA LEU A 128 -13.38 4.11 7.69
C LEU A 128 -12.05 4.48 7.01
N THR A 129 -11.07 3.59 7.10
CA THR A 129 -9.73 3.82 6.55
C THR A 129 -9.76 3.99 5.04
N LYS A 130 -10.53 3.14 4.37
CA LYS A 130 -10.80 3.20 2.94
C LYS A 130 -11.30 4.57 2.51
N ASN A 131 -12.37 5.04 3.14
CA ASN A 131 -13.03 6.30 2.80
C ASN A 131 -12.10 7.51 3.06
N ILE A 132 -11.42 7.52 4.20
CA ILE A 132 -10.44 8.57 4.52
C ILE A 132 -9.35 8.63 3.45
N THR A 133 -8.75 7.50 3.12
CA THR A 133 -7.67 7.42 2.13
C THR A 133 -8.13 7.87 0.75
N TYR A 134 -9.29 7.39 0.31
CA TYR A 134 -9.85 7.75 -0.99
C TYR A 134 -10.16 9.26 -1.08
N ARG A 135 -10.85 9.80 -0.09
CA ARG A 135 -11.18 11.24 -0.03
C ARG A 135 -9.92 12.12 0.06
N ALA A 136 -8.91 11.67 0.80
CA ALA A 136 -7.64 12.40 0.90
C ALA A 136 -6.86 12.44 -0.42
N ALA A 137 -6.89 11.34 -1.17
CA ALA A 137 -6.18 11.22 -2.44
C ALA A 137 -6.91 11.93 -3.61
N PHE A 138 -8.23 11.75 -3.70
CA PHE A 138 -9.01 12.12 -4.89
C PHE A 138 -10.06 13.22 -4.64
N GLY A 139 -10.28 13.62 -3.40
CA GLY A 139 -11.27 14.63 -3.02
C GLY A 139 -12.65 14.07 -2.72
N SER A 140 -13.54 14.93 -2.21
CA SER A 140 -14.87 14.54 -1.71
C SER A 140 -15.91 14.25 -2.80
N SER A 141 -15.66 14.63 -4.05
CA SER A 141 -16.67 14.65 -5.10
C SER A 141 -16.81 13.37 -5.92
N SER A 142 -15.92 12.40 -5.75
CA SER A 142 -15.96 11.19 -6.57
C SER A 142 -16.23 9.95 -5.71
N GLN A 143 -17.51 9.65 -5.46
CA GLN A 143 -17.91 8.30 -5.02
C GLN A 143 -17.85 7.31 -6.21
N GLU A 144 -17.96 7.79 -7.43
CA GLU A 144 -17.74 6.99 -8.63
C GLU A 144 -16.30 6.52 -8.72
N GLY A 145 -16.11 5.22 -8.90
CA GLY A 145 -14.79 4.58 -8.97
C GLY A 145 -14.20 4.13 -7.63
N GLN A 146 -14.79 4.47 -6.48
CA GLN A 146 -14.28 4.06 -5.18
C GLN A 146 -14.22 2.53 -5.03
N ASP A 147 -15.27 1.83 -5.44
CA ASP A 147 -15.34 0.37 -5.34
C ASP A 147 -14.36 -0.32 -6.31
N GLU A 148 -14.16 0.26 -7.48
CA GLU A 148 -13.16 -0.22 -8.45
C GLU A 148 -11.75 -0.05 -7.89
N PHE A 149 -11.42 1.13 -7.36
CA PHE A 149 -10.13 1.40 -6.73
C PHE A 149 -9.84 0.43 -5.59
N ILE A 150 -10.84 0.11 -4.77
CA ILE A 150 -10.69 -0.82 -3.66
C ILE A 150 -10.41 -2.22 -4.15
N LYS A 151 -11.12 -2.70 -5.17
CA LYS A 151 -10.85 -4.00 -5.78
C LYS A 151 -9.42 -4.09 -6.31
N ILE A 152 -8.94 -3.01 -6.95
CA ILE A 152 -7.56 -2.90 -7.43
C ILE A 152 -6.58 -2.98 -6.24
N LEU A 153 -6.77 -2.20 -5.18
CA LEU A 153 -5.90 -2.21 -4.01
C LEU A 153 -5.91 -3.56 -3.26
N GLN A 154 -7.07 -4.20 -3.18
CA GLN A 154 -7.18 -5.53 -2.57
C GLN A 154 -6.40 -6.58 -3.38
N GLU A 155 -6.48 -6.53 -4.71
CA GLU A 155 -5.72 -7.44 -5.57
C GLU A 155 -4.20 -7.16 -5.47
N PHE A 156 -3.79 -5.88 -5.43
CA PHE A 156 -2.40 -5.51 -5.14
C PHE A 156 -1.91 -6.08 -3.80
N SER A 157 -2.70 -5.93 -2.73
CA SER A 157 -2.34 -6.45 -1.41
C SER A 157 -2.19 -7.98 -1.42
N LYS A 158 -3.07 -8.68 -2.13
CA LYS A 158 -2.97 -10.14 -2.30
C LYS A 158 -1.71 -10.53 -3.07
N LEU A 159 -1.40 -9.81 -4.14
CA LEU A 159 -0.24 -10.10 -4.99
C LEU A 159 1.09 -9.76 -4.30
N PHE A 160 1.16 -8.67 -3.53
CA PHE A 160 2.34 -8.35 -2.71
C PHE A 160 2.62 -9.41 -1.64
N GLY A 161 1.58 -10.00 -1.08
CA GLY A 161 1.68 -11.06 -0.07
C GLY A 161 1.73 -12.48 -0.65
N ALA A 162 1.57 -12.66 -1.95
CA ALA A 162 1.56 -13.97 -2.56
C ALA A 162 2.95 -14.60 -2.54
N PHE A 163 3.00 -15.87 -2.15
CA PHE A 163 4.20 -16.67 -2.29
C PHE A 163 4.39 -17.03 -3.77
N ASN A 164 5.39 -16.45 -4.40
CA ASN A 164 5.75 -16.76 -5.78
C ASN A 164 6.92 -17.75 -5.79
N ILE A 165 6.70 -18.92 -6.33
CA ILE A 165 7.75 -19.96 -6.46
C ILE A 165 8.94 -19.42 -7.27
N ALA A 166 8.72 -18.55 -8.24
CA ALA A 166 9.77 -17.99 -9.08
C ALA A 166 10.72 -17.05 -8.31
N ASP A 167 10.29 -16.45 -7.20
CA ASP A 167 11.20 -15.71 -6.32
C ASP A 167 12.21 -16.63 -5.61
N CYS A 168 11.82 -17.90 -5.39
CA CYS A 168 12.66 -18.90 -4.73
C CYS A 168 13.45 -19.75 -5.73
N ILE A 169 12.87 -19.98 -6.90
CA ILE A 169 13.41 -20.83 -7.97
C ILE A 169 13.26 -20.08 -9.31
N PRO A 170 14.19 -19.16 -9.65
CA PRO A 170 14.02 -18.22 -10.77
C PRO A 170 13.73 -18.86 -12.14
N TRP A 171 14.28 -20.03 -12.41
CA TRP A 171 14.06 -20.73 -13.67
C TRP A 171 12.64 -21.32 -13.85
N LEU A 172 11.82 -21.35 -12.81
CA LEU A 172 10.39 -21.67 -12.92
C LEU A 172 9.51 -20.47 -13.31
N GLY A 173 10.06 -19.28 -13.34
CA GLY A 173 9.30 -18.05 -13.62
C GLY A 173 8.70 -17.99 -15.03
N TRP A 174 9.31 -18.64 -15.99
CA TRP A 174 8.83 -18.67 -17.38
C TRP A 174 7.59 -19.54 -17.58
N VAL A 175 7.35 -20.53 -16.72
CA VAL A 175 6.20 -21.45 -16.82
C VAL A 175 4.94 -20.85 -16.17
N ASP A 176 5.10 -19.90 -15.24
CA ASP A 176 4.02 -19.30 -14.41
C ASP A 176 3.06 -20.35 -13.81
N PRO A 177 3.55 -21.34 -13.06
CA PRO A 177 2.75 -22.47 -12.59
C PRO A 177 1.62 -22.07 -11.64
N GLN A 178 1.67 -20.85 -11.10
CA GLN A 178 0.70 -20.29 -10.17
C GLN A 178 -0.26 -19.30 -10.84
N GLY A 179 -0.05 -18.96 -12.12
CA GLY A 179 -0.83 -17.94 -12.84
C GLY A 179 -0.65 -16.52 -12.29
N LEU A 180 0.43 -16.27 -11.53
CA LEU A 180 0.66 -14.98 -10.88
C LEU A 180 1.09 -13.90 -11.88
N ASN A 181 1.82 -14.24 -12.94
CA ASN A 181 2.26 -13.26 -13.94
C ASN A 181 1.07 -12.62 -14.66
N SER A 182 0.09 -13.43 -15.08
CA SER A 182 -1.14 -12.93 -15.72
C SER A 182 -1.96 -12.06 -14.76
N ARG A 183 -2.00 -12.40 -13.46
CA ARG A 183 -2.69 -11.59 -12.44
C ARG A 183 -1.97 -10.27 -12.19
N LEU A 184 -0.64 -10.27 -12.15
CA LEU A 184 0.19 -9.07 -12.01
C LEU A 184 -0.05 -8.10 -13.17
N GLU A 185 -0.09 -8.62 -14.41
CA GLU A 185 -0.35 -7.83 -15.60
C GLU A 185 -1.73 -7.17 -15.56
N LYS A 186 -2.78 -7.94 -15.26
CA LYS A 186 -4.14 -7.43 -15.14
C LYS A 186 -4.27 -6.39 -14.04
N ALA A 187 -3.69 -6.65 -12.86
CA ALA A 187 -3.74 -5.71 -11.74
C ALA A 187 -3.07 -4.38 -12.07
N ARG A 188 -1.87 -4.43 -12.67
CA ARG A 188 -1.15 -3.23 -13.08
C ARG A 188 -1.92 -2.44 -14.13
N HIS A 189 -2.42 -3.11 -15.18
CA HIS A 189 -3.21 -2.45 -16.22
C HIS A 189 -4.47 -1.78 -15.64
N ALA A 190 -5.15 -2.43 -14.71
CA ALA A 190 -6.32 -1.85 -14.03
C ALA A 190 -5.96 -0.60 -13.23
N LEU A 191 -4.83 -0.60 -12.52
CA LEU A 191 -4.36 0.57 -11.78
C LEU A 191 -3.96 1.70 -12.71
N ASP A 192 -3.21 1.41 -13.78
CA ASP A 192 -2.78 2.41 -14.77
C ASP A 192 -3.99 3.11 -15.36
N LYS A 193 -4.95 2.34 -15.87
CA LYS A 193 -6.19 2.88 -16.44
C LYS A 193 -6.95 3.76 -15.44
N PHE A 194 -7.04 3.32 -14.20
CA PHE A 194 -7.71 4.08 -13.14
C PHE A 194 -7.01 5.41 -12.85
N ILE A 195 -5.68 5.38 -12.71
CA ILE A 195 -4.88 6.59 -12.42
C ILE A 195 -4.88 7.55 -13.60
N ASP A 196 -4.75 7.06 -14.83
CA ASP A 196 -4.79 7.88 -16.05
C ASP A 196 -6.12 8.63 -16.14
N THR A 197 -7.24 7.96 -15.87
CA THR A 197 -8.57 8.62 -15.85
C THR A 197 -8.61 9.78 -14.85
N ILE A 198 -8.05 9.60 -13.66
CA ILE A 198 -8.01 10.66 -12.64
C ILE A 198 -7.08 11.81 -13.06
N ILE A 199 -5.93 11.49 -13.62
CA ILE A 199 -4.97 12.50 -14.09
C ILE A 199 -5.62 13.36 -15.18
N ASP A 200 -6.27 12.73 -16.15
CA ASP A 200 -6.95 13.42 -17.24
C ASP A 200 -8.06 14.33 -16.74
N ASP A 201 -8.87 13.86 -15.81
CA ASP A 201 -9.91 14.66 -15.14
C ASP A 201 -9.33 15.90 -14.44
N HIS A 202 -8.23 15.72 -13.73
CA HIS A 202 -7.55 16.85 -13.07
C HIS A 202 -6.96 17.86 -14.06
N ILE A 203 -6.37 17.38 -15.15
CA ILE A 203 -5.85 18.25 -16.23
C ILE A 203 -6.97 19.04 -16.88
N GLN A 204 -8.11 18.41 -17.19
CA GLN A 204 -9.26 19.09 -17.80
C GLN A 204 -9.85 20.13 -16.86
N LYS A 205 -10.10 19.80 -15.61
CA LYS A 205 -10.61 20.75 -14.59
C LYS A 205 -9.68 21.95 -14.42
N ARG A 206 -8.37 21.75 -14.53
CA ARG A 206 -7.38 22.85 -14.44
C ARG A 206 -7.44 23.75 -15.68
N LYS A 207 -7.54 23.17 -16.88
CA LYS A 207 -7.69 23.93 -18.14
C LYS A 207 -8.96 24.80 -18.13
N THR A 208 -10.07 24.24 -17.69
CA THR A 208 -11.34 24.95 -17.59
C THR A 208 -11.28 26.13 -16.62
N LYS A 209 -10.62 25.96 -15.45
CA LYS A 209 -10.42 27.05 -14.48
C LYS A 209 -9.54 28.17 -15.02
N VAL A 210 -8.49 27.86 -15.78
CA VAL A 210 -7.60 28.85 -16.38
C VAL A 210 -8.35 29.65 -17.46
N ASN A 211 -9.10 28.99 -18.33
CA ASN A 211 -9.87 29.63 -19.39
C ASN A 211 -11.04 30.46 -18.82
N GLY A 212 -11.74 29.95 -17.79
CA GLY A 212 -12.81 30.70 -17.13
C GLY A 212 -12.31 31.91 -16.31
N GLY A 213 -11.07 31.86 -15.80
CA GLY A 213 -10.42 32.98 -15.13
C GLY A 213 -9.94 34.08 -16.09
N ALA A 214 -9.56 33.72 -17.31
CA ALA A 214 -9.17 34.66 -18.36
C ALA A 214 -10.37 35.47 -18.89
N VAL A 215 -11.55 34.85 -18.99
CA VAL A 215 -12.77 35.52 -19.40
C VAL A 215 -13.31 36.52 -18.35
N LYS A 216 -13.05 36.29 -17.06
CA LYS A 216 -13.42 37.23 -15.98
C LYS A 216 -12.50 38.44 -15.83
N LYS A 217 -11.33 38.44 -16.43
CA LYS A 217 -10.38 39.59 -16.42
C LYS A 217 -10.58 40.52 -17.63
N LEU A 218 -11.48 40.20 -18.56
CA LEU A 218 -11.79 40.99 -19.77
C LEU A 218 -13.19 41.62 -19.74
N LYS A 219 -13.83 41.61 -18.60
CA LYS A 219 -15.03 42.40 -18.30
C LYS A 219 -14.77 43.29 -17.07
#